data_7ab25f846711c67dc756d3766c63ba6b
#
_entry.id   7ab25f846711c67dc756d3766c63ba6b
#
_cell.length_a   1.000
_cell.length_b   1.000
_cell.length_c   1.000
_cell.angle_alpha   90.00
_cell.angle_beta   90.00
_cell.angle_gamma   90.00
#
_symmetry.space_group_name_H-M   'P 1'
#
loop_
_entity.id
_entity.type
_entity.pdbx_description
1 polymer ?
#
loop_
_entity_poly.entity_id
_entity_poly.type
_entity_poly.pdbx_seq_one_letter_code
_entity_poly.pdbx_strand_id
1 'polypeptide(L)'
;MLKGTAAFAGLAAVQASGLAGAASAAAAGTGSGHPKANVLLVHGAWVDGSSWSQVIAILQRRGYNVVAVQLPLTSLAEDVAWTRHVLAERLAGPTVLAGHSYGGAVISGAATGVENAIGLVFASAFAPDEGETLGGLGSLFPPPPGLAHTQPDSLGFLWFDPAAVPTFFAQDIPVEEARVLAAVQKPIAARAFTDLAGPPAWKTLPSWFLVSTQDRMINPDLERFMADRIGAKTVEVRSSHASPASHPDVVARLIRAAARAGTRG
;
A
#
# COMPACT_ATOMS: atom_id res chain seq x y z
N MET A 1 0.39 -62.99 3.30
CA MET A 1 -0.56 -62.90 4.45
C MET A 1 -0.29 -61.63 5.23
N LEU A 2 -1.21 -60.89 5.35
CA LEU A 2 -1.84 -60.01 6.33
C LEU A 2 -2.18 -58.65 5.78
N LYS A 3 -3.48 -58.47 5.75
CA LYS A 3 -4.26 -57.28 5.42
C LYS A 3 -4.16 -56.26 6.56
N GLY A 4 -4.22 -55.00 6.24
CA GLY A 4 -4.39 -53.89 7.19
C GLY A 4 -4.97 -52.67 6.54
N THR A 5 -6.28 -52.67 6.29
CA THR A 5 -7.11 -51.52 5.97
C THR A 5 -7.31 -50.67 7.22
N ALA A 6 -7.00 -49.39 7.17
CA ALA A 6 -7.47 -48.41 8.14
C ALA A 6 -8.22 -47.31 7.42
N ALA A 7 -9.52 -47.31 7.58
CA ALA A 7 -10.45 -46.28 7.14
C ALA A 7 -10.39 -45.10 8.12
N PHE A 8 -10.26 -43.87 7.61
CA PHE A 8 -10.57 -42.64 8.34
C PHE A 8 -11.96 -42.18 7.92
N ALA A 9 -12.96 -42.47 8.75
CA ALA A 9 -14.26 -41.83 8.73
C ALA A 9 -14.37 -41.00 10.02
N GLY A 10 -14.70 -39.74 9.91
CA GLY A 10 -14.95 -38.91 11.08
C GLY A 10 -15.18 -37.45 10.72
N LEU A 11 -16.19 -37.13 9.88
CA LEU A 11 -16.76 -35.79 9.84
C LEU A 11 -17.78 -35.70 10.97
N ALA A 12 -17.44 -35.00 12.05
CA ALA A 12 -18.39 -34.60 13.07
C ALA A 12 -19.15 -33.36 12.62
N ALA A 13 -20.47 -33.52 12.39
CA ALA A 13 -21.38 -32.41 12.18
C ALA A 13 -21.54 -31.65 13.50
N VAL A 14 -21.12 -30.37 13.52
CA VAL A 14 -21.44 -29.45 14.61
C VAL A 14 -22.83 -28.87 14.34
N GLN A 15 -23.82 -29.32 15.11
CA GLN A 15 -25.15 -28.72 15.12
C GLN A 15 -25.09 -27.33 15.75
N ALA A 16 -25.58 -26.35 15.03
CA ALA A 16 -25.79 -25.00 15.52
C ALA A 16 -26.97 -24.98 16.50
N SER A 17 -26.67 -24.93 17.79
CA SER A 17 -27.65 -24.58 18.81
C SER A 17 -27.74 -23.09 18.92
N GLY A 18 -28.93 -22.53 18.68
CA GLY A 18 -29.19 -21.11 18.77
C GLY A 18 -28.91 -20.55 20.17
N LEU A 19 -28.12 -19.49 20.20
CA LEU A 19 -28.05 -18.52 21.29
C LEU A 19 -28.48 -17.17 20.74
N ALA A 20 -29.80 -16.89 20.88
CA ALA A 20 -30.28 -15.54 20.89
C ALA A 20 -29.72 -14.86 22.15
N GLY A 21 -28.75 -13.94 21.99
CA GLY A 21 -28.09 -13.26 23.09
C GLY A 21 -27.76 -11.83 22.70
N ALA A 22 -28.65 -10.91 23.10
CA ALA A 22 -28.41 -9.49 23.41
C ALA A 22 -27.43 -8.75 22.51
N ALA A 23 -27.95 -8.08 21.50
CA ALA A 23 -27.28 -6.94 20.88
C ALA A 23 -27.04 -5.87 21.98
N SER A 24 -25.82 -5.78 22.48
CA SER A 24 -25.37 -4.65 23.26
C SER A 24 -25.35 -3.45 22.34
N ALA A 25 -26.34 -2.59 22.44
CA ALA A 25 -26.33 -1.28 21.83
C ALA A 25 -25.20 -0.49 22.49
N ALA A 26 -24.03 -0.50 21.87
CA ALA A 26 -23.00 0.47 22.17
C ALA A 26 -23.58 1.86 21.86
N ALA A 27 -23.67 2.68 22.91
CA ALA A 27 -24.18 4.04 22.86
C ALA A 27 -23.51 4.82 21.72
N ALA A 28 -24.28 5.11 20.68
CA ALA A 28 -23.90 6.03 19.63
C ALA A 28 -23.79 7.42 20.29
N GLY A 29 -22.54 7.85 20.49
CA GLY A 29 -22.27 9.25 20.83
C GLY A 29 -22.85 10.11 19.71
N THR A 30 -23.81 10.96 20.04
CA THR A 30 -24.45 11.95 19.17
C THR A 30 -23.48 13.07 18.81
N GLY A 31 -22.45 12.74 18.06
CA GLY A 31 -21.66 13.72 17.32
C GLY A 31 -22.24 13.83 15.92
N SER A 32 -22.78 14.97 15.57
CA SER A 32 -23.30 15.33 14.24
C SER A 32 -22.19 15.45 13.19
N GLY A 33 -21.31 14.46 13.09
CA GLY A 33 -20.23 14.37 12.12
C GLY A 33 -20.58 13.32 11.07
N HIS A 34 -20.52 13.69 9.81
CA HIS A 34 -20.55 12.72 8.70
C HIS A 34 -19.55 11.61 8.99
N PRO A 35 -19.90 10.33 8.69
CA PRO A 35 -18.96 9.22 8.88
C PRO A 35 -17.67 9.54 8.13
N LYS A 36 -16.54 9.41 8.82
CA LYS A 36 -15.23 9.65 8.18
C LYS A 36 -15.01 8.59 7.11
N ALA A 37 -14.37 9.01 6.02
CA ALA A 37 -13.96 8.07 4.98
C ALA A 37 -13.07 6.97 5.57
N ASN A 38 -13.14 5.78 4.97
CA ASN A 38 -12.19 4.71 5.22
C ASN A 38 -10.84 5.01 4.58
N VAL A 39 -9.80 4.33 5.03
CA VAL A 39 -8.46 4.42 4.46
C VAL A 39 -7.93 3.02 4.17
N LEU A 40 -7.54 2.77 2.93
CA LEU A 40 -6.84 1.57 2.50
C LEU A 40 -5.38 1.91 2.24
N LEU A 41 -4.46 1.27 2.97
CA LEU A 41 -3.02 1.48 2.87
C LEU A 41 -2.38 0.32 2.12
N VAL A 42 -1.56 0.61 1.11
CA VAL A 42 -0.92 -0.38 0.25
C VAL A 42 0.58 -0.17 0.27
N HIS A 43 1.31 -1.18 0.77
CA HIS A 43 2.75 -1.12 0.93
C HIS A 43 3.52 -1.30 -0.38
N GLY A 44 4.81 -0.98 -0.36
CA GLY A 44 5.73 -1.15 -1.47
C GLY A 44 6.39 -2.52 -1.52
N ALA A 45 7.36 -2.65 -2.44
CA ALA A 45 8.29 -3.77 -2.48
C ALA A 45 9.18 -3.78 -1.23
N TRP A 46 9.65 -4.95 -0.83
CA TRP A 46 10.60 -5.18 0.28
C TRP A 46 10.11 -4.72 1.67
N VAL A 47 8.83 -4.42 1.79
CA VAL A 47 8.16 -4.13 3.06
C VAL A 47 6.80 -4.84 3.09
N ASP A 48 6.09 -4.73 4.19
CA ASP A 48 4.73 -5.23 4.36
C ASP A 48 3.81 -4.16 4.96
N GLY A 49 2.59 -4.53 5.30
CA GLY A 49 1.61 -3.60 5.87
C GLY A 49 2.07 -2.95 7.18
N SER A 50 3.03 -3.51 7.90
CA SER A 50 3.57 -2.93 9.14
C SER A 50 4.39 -1.67 8.91
N SER A 51 4.88 -1.45 7.69
CA SER A 51 5.57 -0.19 7.30
C SER A 51 4.70 1.05 7.47
N TRP A 52 3.38 0.87 7.56
CA TRP A 52 2.39 1.91 7.80
C TRP A 52 2.05 2.13 9.28
N SER A 53 2.66 1.41 10.23
CA SER A 53 2.25 1.36 11.65
C SER A 53 2.07 2.74 12.28
N GLN A 54 2.98 3.68 12.04
CA GLN A 54 2.90 5.04 12.59
C GLN A 54 1.75 5.84 11.96
N VAL A 55 1.54 5.72 10.65
CA VAL A 55 0.42 6.37 9.93
C VAL A 55 -0.91 5.80 10.41
N ILE A 56 -1.01 4.47 10.57
CA ILE A 56 -2.20 3.78 11.11
C ILE A 56 -2.55 4.36 12.47
N ALA A 57 -1.58 4.42 13.40
CA ALA A 57 -1.80 4.94 14.74
C ALA A 57 -2.30 6.40 14.74
N ILE A 58 -1.75 7.26 13.86
CA ILE A 58 -2.20 8.65 13.73
C ILE A 58 -3.64 8.74 13.21
N LEU A 59 -3.99 7.94 12.19
CA LEU A 59 -5.32 7.96 11.59
C LEU A 59 -6.38 7.37 12.54
N GLN A 60 -6.07 6.26 13.22
CA GLN A 60 -6.97 5.63 14.20
C GLN A 60 -7.27 6.55 15.40
N ARG A 61 -6.24 7.23 15.95
CA ARG A 61 -6.48 8.26 16.99
C ARG A 61 -7.39 9.39 16.55
N ARG A 62 -7.54 9.60 15.25
CA ARG A 62 -8.46 10.58 14.66
C ARG A 62 -9.80 9.97 14.24
N GLY A 63 -10.03 8.69 14.56
CA GLY A 63 -11.29 7.97 14.32
C GLY A 63 -11.52 7.56 12.86
N TYR A 64 -10.46 7.39 12.06
CA TYR A 64 -10.57 6.76 10.73
C TYR A 64 -10.60 5.24 10.88
N ASN A 65 -11.41 4.58 10.03
CA ASN A 65 -11.31 3.14 9.83
C ASN A 65 -10.16 2.88 8.83
N VAL A 66 -9.16 2.10 9.24
CA VAL A 66 -7.93 1.90 8.48
C VAL A 66 -7.68 0.43 8.27
N VAL A 67 -7.42 0.04 7.03
CA VAL A 67 -7.00 -1.31 6.64
C VAL A 67 -5.67 -1.21 5.91
N ALA A 68 -4.66 -1.98 6.31
CA ALA A 68 -3.41 -2.15 5.57
C ALA A 68 -3.46 -3.49 4.84
N VAL A 69 -3.30 -3.45 3.52
CA VAL A 69 -3.26 -4.64 2.67
C VAL A 69 -1.93 -5.37 2.89
N GLN A 70 -1.97 -6.71 2.85
CA GLN A 70 -0.78 -7.55 2.74
C GLN A 70 -0.73 -8.06 1.29
N LEU A 71 0.11 -7.45 0.46
CA LEU A 71 0.21 -7.80 -0.96
C LEU A 71 0.86 -9.18 -1.14
N PRO A 72 0.42 -10.00 -2.11
CA PRO A 72 1.15 -11.18 -2.57
C PRO A 72 2.57 -10.88 -3.05
N LEU A 73 2.77 -9.77 -3.79
CA LEU A 73 4.01 -9.36 -4.45
C LEU A 73 4.48 -10.36 -5.52
N THR A 74 3.52 -10.98 -6.20
CA THR A 74 3.75 -12.00 -7.23
C THR A 74 3.61 -11.47 -8.67
N SER A 75 2.75 -10.48 -8.88
CA SER A 75 2.59 -9.72 -10.13
C SER A 75 1.77 -8.46 -9.88
N LEU A 76 1.90 -7.45 -10.74
CA LEU A 76 1.09 -6.23 -10.62
C LEU A 76 -0.41 -6.54 -10.73
N ALA A 77 -0.79 -7.42 -11.64
CA ALA A 77 -2.20 -7.78 -11.85
C ALA A 77 -2.82 -8.50 -10.64
N GLU A 78 -2.08 -9.43 -10.01
CA GLU A 78 -2.55 -10.14 -8.82
C GLU A 78 -2.63 -9.21 -7.61
N ASP A 79 -1.66 -8.32 -7.42
CA ASP A 79 -1.65 -7.35 -6.33
C ASP A 79 -2.79 -6.33 -6.47
N VAL A 80 -3.10 -5.90 -7.70
CA VAL A 80 -4.27 -5.07 -8.01
C VAL A 80 -5.57 -5.83 -7.70
N ALA A 81 -5.70 -7.08 -8.16
CA ALA A 81 -6.89 -7.89 -7.92
C ALA A 81 -7.11 -8.16 -6.43
N TRP A 82 -6.04 -8.48 -5.70
CA TRP A 82 -6.08 -8.70 -4.26
C TRP A 82 -6.47 -7.42 -3.50
N THR A 83 -5.92 -6.28 -3.88
CA THR A 83 -6.26 -4.98 -3.27
C THR A 83 -7.72 -4.62 -3.50
N ARG A 84 -8.27 -4.87 -4.71
CA ARG A 84 -9.70 -4.73 -5.00
C ARG A 84 -10.57 -5.63 -4.14
N HIS A 85 -10.18 -6.88 -3.98
CA HIS A 85 -10.88 -7.83 -3.11
C HIS A 85 -10.94 -7.31 -1.67
N VAL A 86 -9.80 -6.91 -1.10
CA VAL A 86 -9.75 -6.34 0.26
C VAL A 86 -10.61 -5.09 0.39
N LEU A 87 -10.58 -4.20 -0.61
CA LEU A 87 -11.41 -2.99 -0.64
C LEU A 87 -12.90 -3.34 -0.58
N ALA A 88 -13.36 -4.28 -1.42
CA ALA A 88 -14.75 -4.69 -1.50
C ALA A 88 -15.24 -5.39 -0.22
N GLU A 89 -14.42 -6.27 0.35
CA GLU A 89 -14.81 -7.11 1.49
C GLU A 89 -14.72 -6.39 2.85
N ARG A 90 -13.83 -5.39 2.96
CA ARG A 90 -13.47 -4.81 4.26
C ARG A 90 -13.89 -3.36 4.45
N LEU A 91 -14.20 -2.64 3.38
CA LEU A 91 -14.41 -1.18 3.42
C LEU A 91 -15.68 -0.77 2.69
N ALA A 92 -16.79 -0.75 3.41
CA ALA A 92 -18.03 -0.16 2.91
C ALA A 92 -17.98 1.37 3.00
N GLY A 93 -18.46 2.06 1.96
CA GLY A 93 -18.55 3.52 1.88
C GLY A 93 -17.25 4.22 1.43
N PRO A 94 -17.24 5.57 1.46
CA PRO A 94 -16.16 6.37 0.87
C PRO A 94 -14.78 5.99 1.39
N THR A 95 -13.84 5.70 0.50
CA THR A 95 -12.51 5.17 0.83
C THR A 95 -11.42 5.92 0.09
N VAL A 96 -10.40 6.38 0.81
CA VAL A 96 -9.13 6.87 0.26
C VAL A 96 -8.15 5.70 0.17
N LEU A 97 -7.51 5.53 -0.99
CA LEU A 97 -6.42 4.58 -1.16
C LEU A 97 -5.09 5.32 -1.08
N ALA A 98 -4.16 4.83 -0.25
CA ALA A 98 -2.81 5.38 -0.16
C ALA A 98 -1.78 4.29 -0.45
N GLY A 99 -0.90 4.55 -1.42
CA GLY A 99 0.15 3.63 -1.86
C GLY A 99 1.55 4.20 -1.61
N HIS A 100 2.42 3.36 -1.09
CA HIS A 100 3.84 3.64 -0.96
C HIS A 100 4.61 2.91 -2.05
N SER A 101 5.55 3.58 -2.71
CA SER A 101 6.45 2.95 -3.68
C SER A 101 5.69 2.18 -4.77
N TYR A 102 5.97 0.89 -4.94
CA TYR A 102 5.22 -0.05 -5.78
C TYR A 102 3.70 -0.02 -5.52
N GLY A 103 3.30 0.17 -4.26
CA GLY A 103 1.89 0.28 -3.87
C GLY A 103 1.13 1.40 -4.57
N GLY A 104 1.81 2.44 -5.08
CA GLY A 104 1.20 3.49 -5.90
C GLY A 104 0.69 2.96 -7.25
N ALA A 105 1.45 2.09 -7.91
CA ALA A 105 1.00 1.42 -9.12
C ALA A 105 -0.20 0.50 -8.83
N VAL A 106 -0.16 -0.19 -7.68
CA VAL A 106 -1.27 -1.06 -7.26
C VAL A 106 -2.56 -0.28 -7.02
N ILE A 107 -2.52 0.85 -6.27
CA ILE A 107 -3.73 1.66 -6.03
C ILE A 107 -4.26 2.29 -7.31
N SER A 108 -3.37 2.64 -8.26
CA SER A 108 -3.77 3.18 -9.57
C SER A 108 -4.70 2.23 -10.32
N GLY A 109 -4.36 0.94 -10.38
CA GLY A 109 -5.21 -0.08 -10.99
C GLY A 109 -6.39 -0.49 -10.10
N ALA A 110 -6.17 -0.64 -8.80
CA ALA A 110 -7.18 -1.16 -7.88
C ALA A 110 -8.40 -0.25 -7.73
N ALA A 111 -8.23 1.06 -7.80
CA ALA A 111 -9.31 2.03 -7.66
C ALA A 111 -10.08 2.31 -8.97
N THR A 112 -9.63 1.80 -10.12
CA THR A 112 -10.28 2.06 -11.42
C THR A 112 -11.68 1.49 -11.47
N GLY A 113 -12.68 2.36 -11.72
CA GLY A 113 -14.09 1.98 -11.80
C GLY A 113 -14.71 1.57 -10.46
N VAL A 114 -14.08 1.91 -9.33
CA VAL A 114 -14.59 1.60 -7.99
C VAL A 114 -15.34 2.81 -7.45
N GLU A 115 -16.66 2.71 -7.30
CA GLU A 115 -17.56 3.83 -6.94
C GLU A 115 -17.25 4.46 -5.58
N ASN A 116 -16.85 3.64 -4.61
CA ASN A 116 -16.54 4.13 -3.26
C ASN A 116 -15.10 4.61 -3.09
N ALA A 117 -14.24 4.54 -4.12
CA ALA A 117 -12.92 5.16 -4.11
C ALA A 117 -13.06 6.67 -4.35
N ILE A 118 -12.60 7.50 -3.41
CA ILE A 118 -12.81 8.96 -3.43
C ILE A 118 -11.53 9.77 -3.59
N GLY A 119 -10.37 9.14 -3.65
CA GLY A 119 -9.10 9.81 -3.84
C GLY A 119 -7.90 8.90 -3.63
N LEU A 120 -6.78 9.29 -4.23
CA LEU A 120 -5.53 8.55 -4.21
C LEU A 120 -4.42 9.37 -3.53
N VAL A 121 -3.60 8.71 -2.72
CA VAL A 121 -2.42 9.31 -2.10
C VAL A 121 -1.20 8.49 -2.44
N PHE A 122 -0.23 9.11 -3.07
CA PHE A 122 1.05 8.52 -3.46
C PHE A 122 2.14 9.01 -2.50
N ALA A 123 2.81 8.10 -1.81
CA ALA A 123 3.90 8.41 -0.89
C ALA A 123 5.19 7.81 -1.44
N SER A 124 6.11 8.62 -1.99
CA SER A 124 7.36 8.15 -2.63
C SER A 124 7.08 7.01 -3.61
N ALA A 125 6.17 7.20 -4.56
CA ALA A 125 5.49 6.09 -5.20
C ALA A 125 5.44 6.18 -6.73
N PHE A 126 5.25 5.03 -7.39
CA PHE A 126 4.97 4.95 -8.81
C PHE A 126 3.51 5.29 -9.13
N ALA A 127 3.31 6.03 -10.22
CA ALA A 127 1.99 6.35 -10.78
C ALA A 127 2.02 6.11 -12.31
N PRO A 128 2.04 4.83 -12.75
CA PRO A 128 2.10 4.50 -14.17
C PRO A 128 0.83 4.88 -14.91
N ASP A 129 0.96 5.18 -16.21
CA ASP A 129 -0.16 5.21 -17.15
C ASP A 129 -0.41 3.81 -17.73
N GLU A 130 -1.54 3.65 -18.41
CA GLU A 130 -1.90 2.42 -19.11
C GLU A 130 -0.83 2.02 -20.13
N GLY A 131 -0.42 0.76 -20.09
CA GLY A 131 0.61 0.22 -20.96
C GLY A 131 2.04 0.52 -20.55
N GLU A 132 2.29 1.30 -19.50
CA GLU A 132 3.63 1.50 -18.95
C GLU A 132 4.04 0.36 -18.02
N THR A 133 5.34 0.17 -17.86
CA THR A 133 5.95 -0.69 -16.85
C THR A 133 6.73 0.15 -15.84
N LEU A 134 6.88 -0.33 -14.61
CA LEU A 134 7.65 0.40 -13.59
C LEU A 134 9.14 0.48 -13.96
N GLY A 135 9.68 -0.60 -14.55
CA GLY A 135 11.05 -0.60 -15.08
C GLY A 135 11.24 0.40 -16.22
N GLY A 136 10.24 0.53 -17.11
CA GLY A 136 10.23 1.53 -18.19
C GLY A 136 10.24 2.95 -17.64
N LEU A 137 9.36 3.25 -16.68
CA LEU A 137 9.36 4.56 -15.99
C LEU A 137 10.69 4.85 -15.30
N GLY A 138 11.24 3.86 -14.57
CA GLY A 138 12.54 4.01 -13.92
C GLY A 138 13.68 4.34 -14.87
N SER A 139 13.61 3.89 -16.13
CA SER A 139 14.63 4.14 -17.15
C SER A 139 14.59 5.54 -17.78
N LEU A 140 13.54 6.33 -17.50
CA LEU A 140 13.46 7.73 -18.00
C LEU A 140 14.43 8.68 -17.29
N PHE A 141 14.93 8.30 -16.11
CA PHE A 141 15.82 9.11 -15.28
C PHE A 141 17.06 8.29 -14.87
N PRO A 142 18.14 8.93 -14.41
CA PRO A 142 19.30 8.22 -13.89
C PRO A 142 18.89 7.22 -12.78
N PRO A 143 19.42 6.00 -12.81
CA PRO A 143 19.03 4.98 -11.82
C PRO A 143 19.41 5.42 -10.41
N PRO A 144 18.50 5.29 -9.44
CA PRO A 144 18.81 5.59 -8.05
C PRO A 144 19.79 4.54 -7.48
N PRO A 145 20.69 4.95 -6.57
CA PRO A 145 21.79 4.10 -6.11
C PRO A 145 21.33 2.86 -5.36
N GLY A 146 20.17 2.87 -4.73
CA GLY A 146 19.64 1.73 -4.00
C GLY A 146 19.36 0.51 -4.88
N LEU A 147 19.01 0.70 -6.14
CA LEU A 147 18.70 -0.44 -7.03
C LEU A 147 19.88 -1.39 -7.24
N ALA A 148 21.12 -0.93 -7.07
CA ALA A 148 22.30 -1.77 -7.14
C ALA A 148 22.38 -2.83 -6.02
N HIS A 149 21.57 -2.70 -4.99
CA HIS A 149 21.50 -3.61 -3.84
C HIS A 149 20.34 -4.60 -3.93
N THR A 150 19.72 -4.76 -5.09
CA THR A 150 18.70 -5.77 -5.34
C THR A 150 19.32 -7.03 -5.93
N GLN A 151 18.88 -8.19 -5.47
CA GLN A 151 19.39 -9.49 -5.94
C GLN A 151 18.23 -10.44 -6.22
N PRO A 152 18.22 -11.12 -7.39
CA PRO A 152 17.23 -12.15 -7.68
C PRO A 152 17.56 -13.44 -6.94
N ASP A 153 16.52 -14.16 -6.51
CA ASP A 153 16.64 -15.55 -6.06
C ASP A 153 16.36 -16.55 -7.22
N SER A 154 16.48 -17.84 -6.90
CA SER A 154 16.26 -18.93 -7.88
C SER A 154 14.81 -19.06 -8.36
N LEU A 155 13.86 -18.41 -7.69
CA LEU A 155 12.43 -18.40 -8.05
C LEU A 155 12.02 -17.13 -8.80
N GLY A 156 12.98 -16.22 -9.06
CA GLY A 156 12.74 -14.97 -9.77
C GLY A 156 12.17 -13.85 -8.89
N PHE A 157 12.27 -13.97 -7.56
CA PHE A 157 11.97 -12.88 -6.64
C PHE A 157 13.19 -12.01 -6.40
N LEU A 158 12.98 -10.71 -6.27
CA LEU A 158 13.98 -9.73 -5.94
C LEU A 158 13.98 -9.48 -4.44
N TRP A 159 15.14 -9.63 -3.83
CA TRP A 159 15.44 -9.28 -2.46
C TRP A 159 16.27 -8.00 -2.43
N PHE A 160 16.07 -7.19 -1.40
CA PHE A 160 16.93 -6.04 -1.14
C PHE A 160 17.95 -6.42 -0.06
N ASP A 161 19.24 -6.06 -0.25
CA ASP A 161 20.27 -6.37 0.72
C ASP A 161 19.90 -5.77 2.10
N PRO A 162 19.71 -6.60 3.15
CA PRO A 162 19.37 -6.11 4.48
C PRO A 162 20.36 -5.09 5.04
N ALA A 163 21.66 -5.22 4.70
CA ALA A 163 22.70 -4.30 5.13
C ALA A 163 22.59 -2.91 4.45
N ALA A 164 21.96 -2.86 3.27
CA ALA A 164 21.76 -1.63 2.50
C ALA A 164 20.53 -0.83 2.93
N VAL A 165 19.58 -1.44 3.64
CA VAL A 165 18.31 -0.78 4.06
C VAL A 165 18.57 0.52 4.84
N PRO A 166 19.45 0.57 5.87
CA PRO A 166 19.69 1.81 6.62
C PRO A 166 20.38 2.91 5.82
N THR A 167 20.92 2.60 4.63
CA THR A 167 21.65 3.59 3.82
C THR A 167 20.84 4.06 2.62
N PHE A 168 20.06 3.18 2.00
CA PHE A 168 19.43 3.47 0.71
C PHE A 168 17.91 3.47 0.75
N PHE A 169 17.30 2.74 1.69
CA PHE A 169 15.85 2.64 1.78
C PHE A 169 15.29 3.57 2.87
N ALA A 170 15.93 3.59 4.05
CA ALA A 170 15.40 4.22 5.26
C ALA A 170 16.51 4.96 6.06
N GLN A 171 17.27 5.84 5.38
CA GLN A 171 18.43 6.51 5.97
C GLN A 171 18.09 7.66 6.94
N ASP A 172 16.82 7.99 7.11
CA ASP A 172 16.33 9.09 7.95
C ASP A 172 15.47 8.62 9.14
N ILE A 173 15.52 7.30 9.43
CA ILE A 173 14.96 6.74 10.68
C ILE A 173 16.09 6.12 11.51
N PRO A 174 15.85 5.84 12.82
CA PRO A 174 16.83 5.13 13.65
C PRO A 174 17.29 3.81 13.01
N VAL A 175 18.59 3.53 13.08
CA VAL A 175 19.18 2.35 12.42
C VAL A 175 18.58 1.03 12.91
N GLU A 176 18.17 0.97 14.16
CA GLU A 176 17.49 -0.18 14.76
C GLU A 176 16.13 -0.42 14.10
N GLU A 177 15.36 0.63 13.83
CA GLU A 177 14.07 0.53 13.12
C GLU A 177 14.29 0.13 11.65
N ALA A 178 15.30 0.69 10.99
CA ALA A 178 15.66 0.30 9.63
C ALA A 178 16.09 -1.18 9.54
N ARG A 179 16.77 -1.71 10.56
CA ARG A 179 17.09 -3.14 10.65
C ARG A 179 15.87 -4.03 10.86
N VAL A 180 14.86 -3.56 11.59
CA VAL A 180 13.57 -4.27 11.71
C VAL A 180 12.88 -4.33 10.35
N LEU A 181 12.80 -3.21 9.61
CA LEU A 181 12.26 -3.20 8.25
C LEU A 181 13.01 -4.20 7.34
N ALA A 182 14.34 -4.25 7.45
CA ALA A 182 15.14 -5.21 6.70
C ALA A 182 14.82 -6.68 7.05
N ALA A 183 14.55 -6.97 8.32
CA ALA A 183 14.29 -8.33 8.80
C ALA A 183 12.91 -8.84 8.39
N VAL A 184 11.90 -7.96 8.29
CA VAL A 184 10.52 -8.32 7.92
C VAL A 184 10.26 -8.13 6.42
N GLN A 185 11.29 -7.84 5.62
CA GLN A 185 11.12 -7.61 4.21
C GLN A 185 10.43 -8.79 3.52
N LYS A 186 9.55 -8.47 2.60
CA LYS A 186 8.90 -9.42 1.72
C LYS A 186 9.45 -9.25 0.30
N PRO A 187 10.03 -10.30 -0.31
CA PRO A 187 10.55 -10.20 -1.67
C PRO A 187 9.42 -9.99 -2.67
N ILE A 188 9.74 -9.37 -3.80
CA ILE A 188 8.81 -9.11 -4.88
C ILE A 188 9.23 -9.85 -6.14
N ALA A 189 8.30 -10.48 -6.85
CA ALA A 189 8.60 -11.09 -8.13
C ALA A 189 9.09 -10.04 -9.14
N ALA A 190 10.20 -10.31 -9.83
CA ALA A 190 10.82 -9.38 -10.79
C ALA A 190 9.83 -8.94 -11.88
N ARG A 191 8.92 -9.82 -12.27
CA ARG A 191 7.88 -9.53 -13.26
C ARG A 191 6.96 -8.37 -12.87
N ALA A 192 6.74 -8.10 -11.58
CA ALA A 192 5.92 -7.00 -11.13
C ALA A 192 6.43 -5.61 -11.59
N PHE A 193 7.74 -5.52 -11.91
CA PHE A 193 8.33 -4.30 -12.48
C PHE A 193 8.27 -4.25 -14.02
N THR A 194 7.94 -5.35 -14.68
CA THR A 194 7.84 -5.48 -16.15
C THR A 194 6.42 -5.75 -16.63
N ASP A 195 5.48 -6.05 -15.73
CA ASP A 195 4.06 -6.16 -16.06
C ASP A 195 3.53 -4.80 -16.55
N LEU A 196 2.68 -4.83 -17.57
CA LEU A 196 2.03 -3.63 -18.09
C LEU A 196 0.95 -3.16 -17.10
N ALA A 197 0.98 -1.88 -16.78
CA ALA A 197 -0.08 -1.26 -16.00
C ALA A 197 -1.38 -1.18 -16.81
N GLY A 198 -2.52 -1.45 -16.15
CA GLY A 198 -3.84 -1.23 -16.71
C GLY A 198 -4.29 0.23 -16.61
N PRO A 199 -5.54 0.54 -17.02
CA PRO A 199 -6.10 1.89 -16.94
C PRO A 199 -6.02 2.43 -15.50
N PRO A 200 -5.39 3.60 -15.27
CA PRO A 200 -5.17 4.10 -13.93
C PRO A 200 -6.31 4.99 -13.43
N ALA A 201 -6.69 4.81 -12.17
CA ALA A 201 -7.76 5.58 -11.52
C ALA A 201 -7.42 7.07 -11.33
N TRP A 202 -6.17 7.47 -11.34
CA TRP A 202 -5.76 8.87 -11.22
C TRP A 202 -6.23 9.75 -12.40
N LYS A 203 -6.66 9.15 -13.52
CA LYS A 203 -7.31 9.88 -14.63
C LYS A 203 -8.69 10.42 -14.26
N THR A 204 -9.33 9.86 -13.24
CA THR A 204 -10.69 10.20 -12.82
C THR A 204 -10.81 10.60 -11.36
N LEU A 205 -9.87 10.20 -10.52
CA LEU A 205 -9.89 10.48 -9.09
C LEU A 205 -8.88 11.57 -8.71
N PRO A 206 -9.24 12.48 -7.78
CA PRO A 206 -8.32 13.47 -7.27
C PRO A 206 -7.14 12.79 -6.55
N SER A 207 -5.94 13.31 -6.80
CA SER A 207 -4.70 12.69 -6.34
C SER A 207 -3.85 13.65 -5.51
N TRP A 208 -3.13 13.09 -4.53
CA TRP A 208 -2.12 13.77 -3.70
C TRP A 208 -0.81 13.01 -3.79
N PHE A 209 0.29 13.72 -3.79
CA PHE A 209 1.62 13.12 -3.92
C PHE A 209 2.59 13.70 -2.88
N LEU A 210 3.34 12.82 -2.21
CA LEU A 210 4.51 13.16 -1.42
C LEU A 210 5.74 12.75 -2.21
N VAL A 211 6.54 13.73 -2.61
CA VAL A 211 7.85 13.54 -3.25
C VAL A 211 8.91 13.50 -2.16
N SER A 212 9.69 12.43 -2.11
CA SER A 212 10.83 12.28 -1.20
C SER A 212 12.11 12.77 -1.84
N THR A 213 12.57 13.98 -1.45
CA THR A 213 13.71 14.63 -2.12
C THR A 213 15.06 13.97 -1.88
N GLN A 214 15.14 13.01 -0.96
CA GLN A 214 16.34 12.22 -0.70
C GLN A 214 16.10 10.71 -0.93
N ASP A 215 15.09 10.39 -1.76
CA ASP A 215 14.81 9.01 -2.15
C ASP A 215 16.01 8.44 -2.94
N ARG A 216 16.42 7.23 -2.55
CA ARG A 216 17.52 6.48 -3.18
C ARG A 216 17.04 5.17 -3.82
N MET A 217 15.71 4.95 -3.87
CA MET A 217 15.04 3.79 -4.48
C MET A 217 14.21 4.18 -5.70
N ILE A 218 13.61 5.38 -5.70
CA ILE A 218 12.99 6.03 -6.84
C ILE A 218 13.71 7.36 -7.02
N ASN A 219 14.06 7.70 -8.27
CA ASN A 219 14.66 9.00 -8.55
C ASN A 219 13.66 10.12 -8.21
N PRO A 220 14.01 11.13 -7.39
CA PRO A 220 13.09 12.22 -7.03
C PRO A 220 12.54 13.00 -8.23
N ASP A 221 13.29 13.10 -9.33
CA ASP A 221 12.80 13.75 -10.54
C ASP A 221 11.77 12.89 -11.28
N LEU A 222 11.86 11.56 -11.18
CA LEU A 222 10.79 10.67 -11.64
C LEU A 222 9.53 10.83 -10.78
N GLU A 223 9.67 10.96 -9.46
CA GLU A 223 8.52 11.22 -8.59
C GLU A 223 7.82 12.53 -8.95
N ARG A 224 8.60 13.63 -9.19
CA ARG A 224 8.07 14.92 -9.65
C ARG A 224 7.37 14.79 -10.99
N PHE A 225 8.01 14.13 -11.96
CA PHE A 225 7.42 13.87 -13.27
C PHE A 225 6.06 13.17 -13.16
N MET A 226 5.97 12.11 -12.36
CA MET A 226 4.71 11.39 -12.18
C MET A 226 3.68 12.25 -11.45
N ALA A 227 4.07 12.98 -10.40
CA ALA A 227 3.17 13.86 -9.65
C ALA A 227 2.56 14.96 -10.53
N ASP A 228 3.38 15.60 -11.37
CA ASP A 228 2.95 16.65 -12.31
C ASP A 228 2.02 16.05 -13.38
N ARG A 229 2.38 14.91 -13.97
CA ARG A 229 1.61 14.23 -15.01
C ARG A 229 0.20 13.88 -14.56
N ILE A 230 0.04 13.41 -13.33
CA ILE A 230 -1.27 13.04 -12.78
C ILE A 230 -2.04 14.23 -12.19
N GLY A 231 -1.49 15.43 -12.25
CA GLY A 231 -2.11 16.65 -11.69
C GLY A 231 -2.30 16.58 -10.16
N ALA A 232 -1.39 15.91 -9.45
CA ALA A 232 -1.52 15.70 -8.01
C ALA A 232 -1.30 16.99 -7.20
N LYS A 233 -1.98 17.10 -6.06
CA LYS A 233 -1.64 18.08 -5.02
C LYS A 233 -0.36 17.62 -4.32
N THR A 234 0.77 18.18 -4.71
CA THR A 234 2.10 17.70 -4.34
C THR A 234 2.66 18.43 -3.12
N VAL A 235 3.36 17.70 -2.28
CA VAL A 235 4.27 18.22 -1.25
C VAL A 235 5.62 17.54 -1.42
N GLU A 236 6.71 18.32 -1.28
CA GLU A 236 8.06 17.77 -1.22
C GLU A 236 8.56 17.74 0.20
N VAL A 237 9.19 16.63 0.57
CA VAL A 237 9.73 16.42 1.90
C VAL A 237 11.16 15.91 1.80
N ARG A 238 12.01 16.40 2.67
CA ARG A 238 13.38 15.88 2.80
C ARG A 238 13.34 14.54 3.53
N SER A 239 12.92 13.52 2.81
CA SER A 239 12.69 12.16 3.29
C SER A 239 13.49 11.15 2.49
N SER A 240 13.81 10.03 3.13
CA SER A 240 14.20 8.78 2.45
C SER A 240 13.02 8.19 1.68
N HIS A 241 13.24 7.02 1.06
CA HIS A 241 12.17 6.23 0.44
C HIS A 241 11.10 5.79 1.44
N ALA A 242 11.47 5.58 2.71
CA ALA A 242 10.57 5.10 3.77
C ALA A 242 9.69 6.23 4.36
N SER A 243 9.14 7.13 3.53
CA SER A 243 8.36 8.29 3.99
C SER A 243 7.17 7.95 4.91
N PRO A 244 6.48 6.81 4.81
CA PRO A 244 5.46 6.44 5.79
C PRO A 244 6.00 6.21 7.20
N ALA A 245 7.26 5.80 7.32
CA ALA A 245 7.92 5.59 8.61
C ALA A 245 8.61 6.86 9.12
N SER A 246 9.31 7.59 8.24
CA SER A 246 10.10 8.77 8.64
C SER A 246 9.25 10.06 8.78
N HIS A 247 8.18 10.19 7.98
CA HIS A 247 7.32 11.39 7.95
C HIS A 247 5.82 11.04 8.06
N PRO A 248 5.42 10.20 9.04
CA PRO A 248 4.06 9.67 9.13
C PRO A 248 2.99 10.78 9.30
N ASP A 249 3.32 11.89 9.94
CA ASP A 249 2.41 13.02 10.10
C ASP A 249 2.11 13.73 8.78
N VAL A 250 3.09 13.83 7.87
CA VAL A 250 2.90 14.42 6.54
C VAL A 250 2.00 13.52 5.71
N VAL A 251 2.30 12.23 5.66
CA VAL A 251 1.51 11.23 4.96
C VAL A 251 0.07 11.21 5.47
N ALA A 252 -0.12 11.15 6.80
CA ALA A 252 -1.44 11.19 7.40
C ALA A 252 -2.20 12.50 7.11
N ARG A 253 -1.51 13.66 6.99
CA ARG A 253 -2.13 14.93 6.56
C ARG A 253 -2.65 14.85 5.13
N LEU A 254 -1.90 14.27 4.19
CA LEU A 254 -2.33 14.10 2.80
C LEU A 254 -3.54 13.18 2.72
N ILE A 255 -3.53 12.03 3.40
CA ILE A 255 -4.66 11.10 3.46
C ILE A 255 -5.92 11.82 4.00
N ARG A 256 -5.78 12.60 5.05
CA ARG A 256 -6.90 13.37 5.61
C ARG A 256 -7.37 14.49 4.69
N ALA A 257 -6.48 15.09 3.90
CA ALA A 257 -6.87 16.07 2.90
C ALA A 257 -7.69 15.41 1.78
N ALA A 258 -7.26 14.25 1.31
CA ALA A 258 -7.99 13.43 0.35
C ALA A 258 -9.38 13.04 0.87
N ALA A 259 -9.47 12.53 2.10
CA ALA A 259 -10.74 12.16 2.72
C ALA A 259 -11.72 13.33 2.81
N ARG A 260 -11.25 14.52 3.20
CA ARG A 260 -12.10 15.72 3.29
C ARG A 260 -12.57 16.24 1.94
N ALA A 261 -11.76 16.10 0.90
CA ALA A 261 -12.12 16.54 -0.45
C ALA A 261 -13.21 15.63 -1.07
N GLY A 262 -13.03 14.31 -0.95
CA GLY A 262 -13.97 13.34 -1.52
C GLY A 262 -15.31 13.19 -0.78
N THR A 263 -15.43 13.69 0.47
CA THR A 263 -16.71 13.66 1.21
C THR A 263 -17.52 14.96 1.07
N ARG A 264 -17.06 15.95 0.32
CA ARG A 264 -17.73 17.24 0.11
C ARG A 264 -18.41 17.36 -1.26
N GLY A 265 -18.17 16.43 -2.15
CA GLY A 265 -18.82 16.28 -3.46
C GLY A 265 -19.97 15.27 -3.39
#